data_e829aee6e2e68e58b9864146d1f73ad7
#
_entry.id   e829aee6e2e68e58b9864146d1f73ad7
#
_cell.length_a   1.000
_cell.length_b   1.000
_cell.length_c   1.000
_cell.angle_alpha   90.00
_cell.angle_beta   90.00
_cell.angle_gamma   90.00
#
_symmetry.space_group_name_H-M   'P 1'
#
loop_
_entity.id
_entity.type
_entity.pdbx_description
1 polymer ?
#
loop_
_entity_poly.entity_id
_entity_poly.type
_entity_poly.pdbx_seq_one_letter_code
_entity_poly.pdbx_strand_id
1 'polypeptide(L)'
;MVNWNRRFVVLGLVAALTLGAGCTSSESPVAPSTASTTEAPSLLLGGVVGNVLSITDLLTCSSLPYAATTRTVGPNGGVVKVGQYSLVIPSGALASNVQIRAEQMSGKVNSVRFSPEGLKFARPAALTMGYQNCVLVLLPKRIVYTTELLRVLDILRSQDLFGAKTVTAPIDHFSRYAVAY
;
A
#
# COMPACT_ATOMS: atom_id res chain seq x y z
N MET A 1 47.29 -21.01 -3.46
CA MET A 1 48.27 -20.21 -4.21
C MET A 1 47.68 -19.90 -5.57
N VAL A 2 47.21 -18.70 -5.83
CA VAL A 2 47.37 -17.88 -7.02
C VAL A 2 46.76 -16.52 -6.72
N ASN A 3 47.63 -15.53 -6.57
CA ASN A 3 47.32 -14.12 -6.48
C ASN A 3 47.03 -13.58 -7.89
N TRP A 4 46.03 -12.74 -8.05
CA TRP A 4 45.96 -11.85 -9.20
C TRP A 4 45.56 -10.44 -8.76
N ASN A 5 46.61 -9.66 -8.47
CA ASN A 5 46.57 -8.20 -8.50
C ASN A 5 46.60 -7.73 -9.96
N ARG A 6 45.68 -6.88 -10.38
CA ARG A 6 45.92 -5.94 -11.46
C ARG A 6 45.28 -4.58 -11.19
N ARG A 7 46.18 -3.68 -10.81
CA ARG A 7 45.98 -2.21 -10.84
C ARG A 7 45.83 -1.74 -12.28
N PHE A 8 44.88 -0.90 -12.57
CA PHE A 8 45.00 0.09 -13.65
C PHE A 8 44.54 1.44 -13.11
N VAL A 9 45.55 2.30 -12.98
CA VAL A 9 45.45 3.75 -12.86
C VAL A 9 45.40 4.30 -14.29
N VAL A 10 44.42 5.12 -14.62
CA VAL A 10 44.52 6.05 -15.74
C VAL A 10 43.97 7.39 -15.29
N LEU A 11 44.91 8.34 -15.21
CA LEU A 11 44.66 9.77 -15.14
C LEU A 11 44.07 10.26 -16.49
N GLY A 12 43.13 11.17 -16.44
CA GLY A 12 42.67 11.92 -17.60
C GLY A 12 42.01 13.23 -17.16
N LEU A 13 42.85 14.26 -17.10
CA LEU A 13 42.50 15.66 -16.80
C LEU A 13 42.16 16.36 -18.11
N VAL A 14 40.99 16.94 -18.30
CA VAL A 14 40.76 18.03 -19.27
C VAL A 14 39.75 19.01 -18.70
N ALA A 15 40.21 20.21 -18.49
CA ALA A 15 39.43 21.41 -18.16
C ALA A 15 38.92 22.06 -19.46
N ALA A 16 37.70 22.57 -19.46
CA ALA A 16 37.27 23.60 -20.39
C ALA A 16 36.22 24.51 -19.71
N LEU A 17 36.68 25.71 -19.41
CA LEU A 17 35.86 26.87 -19.08
C LEU A 17 35.16 27.37 -20.37
N THR A 18 33.86 27.70 -20.29
CA THR A 18 33.28 28.73 -21.17
C THR A 18 32.35 29.60 -20.34
N LEU A 19 32.74 30.85 -20.17
CA LEU A 19 31.91 31.95 -19.75
C LEU A 19 30.94 32.33 -20.89
N GLY A 20 29.67 32.55 -20.53
CA GLY A 20 28.68 33.16 -21.40
C GLY A 20 27.79 34.10 -20.58
N ALA A 21 28.06 35.38 -20.72
CA ALA A 21 27.33 36.48 -20.08
C ALA A 21 26.14 36.93 -20.93
N GLY A 22 25.13 37.53 -20.23
CA GLY A 22 24.25 38.58 -20.82
C GLY A 22 22.83 38.09 -21.08
N CYS A 23 21.78 38.74 -20.62
CA CYS A 23 21.20 40.05 -20.66
C CYS A 23 19.89 40.03 -19.89
N THR A 24 19.70 40.84 -18.92
CA THR A 24 19.01 42.13 -18.77
C THR A 24 17.58 42.24 -19.31
N SER A 25 16.73 42.64 -18.33
CA SER A 25 15.60 43.60 -18.38
C SER A 25 14.33 43.16 -19.12
N SER A 26 13.18 43.22 -18.44
CA SER A 26 12.43 44.48 -18.28
C SER A 26 11.34 44.32 -17.25
N GLU A 27 11.31 45.17 -16.27
CA GLU A 27 10.15 45.46 -15.44
C GLU A 27 9.11 46.20 -16.28
N SER A 28 7.85 45.83 -16.08
CA SER A 28 6.73 46.75 -16.36
C SER A 28 5.68 46.54 -15.27
N PRO A 29 5.30 47.56 -14.55
CA PRO A 29 4.27 47.49 -13.53
C PRO A 29 2.88 47.58 -14.21
N VAL A 30 2.02 46.62 -13.98
CA VAL A 30 0.61 46.73 -14.31
C VAL A 30 -0.22 46.72 -13.04
N ALA A 31 -1.02 47.74 -12.92
CA ALA A 31 -1.91 48.08 -11.82
C ALA A 31 -3.00 47.00 -11.56
N PRO A 32 -3.63 47.06 -10.36
CA PRO A 32 -4.62 46.08 -9.96
C PRO A 32 -5.98 46.37 -10.63
N SER A 33 -6.47 45.40 -11.38
CA SER A 33 -7.88 45.40 -11.80
C SER A 33 -8.67 44.48 -10.86
N THR A 34 -9.44 45.11 -10.00
CA THR A 34 -10.56 44.52 -9.32
C THR A 34 -11.66 44.18 -10.33
N ALA A 35 -11.87 42.88 -10.55
CA ALA A 35 -13.10 42.40 -11.19
C ALA A 35 -13.62 41.24 -10.37
N SER A 36 -14.62 41.50 -9.56
CA SER A 36 -15.48 40.50 -8.98
C SER A 36 -16.26 39.82 -10.09
N THR A 37 -15.92 38.59 -10.40
CA THR A 37 -16.77 37.74 -11.24
C THR A 37 -17.24 36.57 -10.40
N THR A 38 -18.51 36.63 -10.07
CA THR A 38 -19.27 35.51 -9.55
C THR A 38 -19.30 34.45 -10.65
N GLU A 39 -18.50 33.41 -10.58
CA GLU A 39 -18.61 32.29 -11.47
C GLU A 39 -19.47 31.22 -10.82
N ALA A 40 -20.55 30.92 -11.52
CA ALA A 40 -21.41 29.77 -11.31
C ALA A 40 -20.62 28.46 -11.50
N PRO A 41 -20.99 27.37 -10.84
CA PRO A 41 -20.30 26.11 -10.99
C PRO A 41 -20.49 25.55 -12.39
N SER A 42 -19.49 25.65 -13.23
CA SER A 42 -19.43 24.96 -14.52
C SER A 42 -19.29 23.46 -14.27
N LEU A 43 -20.33 22.74 -14.53
CA LEU A 43 -20.31 21.31 -14.78
C LEU A 43 -19.47 21.04 -16.03
N LEU A 44 -18.17 20.89 -15.90
CA LEU A 44 -17.29 20.37 -16.94
C LEU A 44 -17.28 18.85 -16.88
N LEU A 45 -18.16 18.27 -17.68
CA LEU A 45 -18.08 16.90 -18.12
C LEU A 45 -16.85 16.79 -19.04
N GLY A 46 -15.91 15.94 -18.71
CA GLY A 46 -14.87 15.55 -19.67
C GLY A 46 -13.44 15.92 -19.26
N GLY A 47 -12.87 15.14 -18.41
CA GLY A 47 -11.43 15.07 -18.19
C GLY A 47 -11.12 13.82 -17.43
N VAL A 48 -10.65 12.79 -18.12
CA VAL A 48 -10.05 11.61 -17.49
C VAL A 48 -8.74 12.06 -16.89
N VAL A 49 -8.81 12.79 -15.81
CA VAL A 49 -7.69 12.99 -14.92
C VAL A 49 -7.52 11.70 -14.15
N GLY A 50 -6.35 11.13 -14.26
CA GLY A 50 -5.97 9.86 -13.70
C GLY A 50 -6.61 9.61 -12.36
N ASN A 51 -7.16 8.45 -12.22
CA ASN A 51 -7.86 7.94 -11.06
C ASN A 51 -7.00 8.12 -9.80
N VAL A 52 -7.04 9.28 -9.20
CA VAL A 52 -6.80 9.39 -7.77
C VAL A 52 -8.07 8.85 -7.14
N LEU A 53 -8.12 7.54 -7.02
CA LEU A 53 -9.14 6.87 -6.26
C LEU A 53 -8.96 7.34 -4.81
N SER A 54 -9.69 8.37 -4.44
CA SER A 54 -9.79 8.84 -3.06
C SER A 54 -10.58 7.82 -2.23
N ILE A 55 -10.09 6.59 -2.16
CA ILE A 55 -10.44 5.71 -1.07
C ILE A 55 -9.45 6.04 0.02
N THR A 56 -9.83 7.00 0.79
CA THR A 56 -8.98 7.55 1.83
C THR A 56 -9.43 7.10 3.20
N ASP A 57 -10.58 6.44 3.29
CA ASP A 57 -11.15 6.20 4.60
C ASP A 57 -10.96 4.75 5.03
N LEU A 58 -9.82 4.54 5.70
CA LEU A 58 -9.62 3.35 6.51
C LEU A 58 -10.75 3.28 7.55
N LEU A 59 -11.33 2.11 7.70
CA LEU A 59 -12.45 1.93 8.62
C LEU A 59 -12.04 2.20 10.07
N THR A 60 -12.70 3.15 10.72
CA THR A 60 -12.45 3.47 12.13
C THR A 60 -13.06 2.40 13.03
N CYS A 61 -12.26 1.91 13.95
CA CYS A 61 -12.63 0.80 14.84
C CYS A 61 -12.26 1.11 16.29
N SER A 62 -12.89 0.40 17.24
CA SER A 62 -12.36 0.30 18.59
C SER A 62 -11.03 -0.45 18.55
N SER A 63 -10.05 0.00 19.34
CA SER A 63 -8.73 -0.61 19.35
C SER A 63 -8.81 -2.08 19.76
N LEU A 64 -8.17 -2.93 18.95
CA LEU A 64 -7.90 -4.32 19.31
C LEU A 64 -6.57 -4.44 20.04
N PRO A 65 -6.41 -5.43 20.93
CA PRO A 65 -5.12 -5.74 21.50
C PRO A 65 -4.18 -6.26 20.40
N TYR A 66 -2.88 -5.99 20.54
CA TYR A 66 -1.87 -6.63 19.71
C TYR A 66 -1.92 -8.14 19.91
N ALA A 67 -1.87 -8.88 18.82
CA ALA A 67 -1.76 -10.34 18.83
C ALA A 67 -0.81 -10.79 17.71
N ALA A 68 -0.06 -11.85 17.95
CA ALA A 68 0.83 -12.43 16.96
C ALA A 68 0.75 -13.95 17.01
N THR A 69 0.91 -14.58 15.85
CA THR A 69 1.05 -16.02 15.72
C THR A 69 2.15 -16.34 14.71
N THR A 70 2.83 -17.44 14.92
CA THR A 70 3.83 -17.95 13.97
C THR A 70 3.48 -19.38 13.62
N ARG A 71 3.45 -19.70 12.33
CA ARG A 71 3.14 -21.03 11.82
C ARG A 71 3.99 -21.37 10.60
N THR A 72 4.50 -22.58 10.53
CA THR A 72 5.14 -23.11 9.32
C THR A 72 4.06 -23.64 8.40
N VAL A 73 4.06 -23.17 7.16
CA VAL A 73 3.17 -23.62 6.08
C VAL A 73 4.02 -24.02 4.89
N GLY A 74 3.70 -25.17 4.29
CA GLY A 74 4.44 -25.75 3.18
C GLY A 74 3.63 -25.81 1.88
N PRO A 75 4.11 -26.61 0.90
CA PRO A 75 3.46 -26.76 -0.41
C PRO A 75 2.02 -27.28 -0.36
N ASN A 76 1.64 -28.00 0.70
CA ASN A 76 0.26 -28.47 0.87
C ASN A 76 -0.72 -27.37 1.30
N GLY A 77 -0.21 -26.13 1.51
CA GLY A 77 -1.01 -25.02 2.00
C GLY A 77 -1.31 -25.13 3.49
N GLY A 78 -2.22 -24.27 3.95
CA GLY A 78 -2.62 -24.24 5.36
C GLY A 78 -3.40 -23.00 5.72
N VAL A 79 -3.70 -22.86 7.02
CA VAL A 79 -4.44 -21.71 7.55
C VAL A 79 -3.63 -21.05 8.66
N VAL A 80 -3.43 -19.76 8.58
CA VAL A 80 -2.80 -18.93 9.62
C VAL A 80 -3.88 -18.02 10.21
N LYS A 81 -4.10 -18.10 11.53
CA LYS A 81 -5.09 -17.27 12.24
C LYS A 81 -4.39 -16.39 13.25
N VAL A 82 -4.80 -15.12 13.33
CA VAL A 82 -4.36 -14.16 14.35
C VAL A 82 -5.51 -13.23 14.72
N GLY A 83 -5.88 -13.21 16.00
CA GLY A 83 -7.04 -12.44 16.45
C GLY A 83 -8.30 -12.76 15.64
N GLN A 84 -8.88 -11.75 15.01
CA GLN A 84 -10.07 -11.90 14.17
C GLN A 84 -9.76 -12.03 12.67
N TYR A 85 -8.52 -12.34 12.31
CA TYR A 85 -8.08 -12.49 10.93
C TYR A 85 -7.65 -13.91 10.60
N SER A 86 -7.87 -14.31 9.36
CA SER A 86 -7.54 -15.63 8.87
C SER A 86 -6.96 -15.54 7.46
N LEU A 87 -5.84 -16.20 7.24
CA LEU A 87 -5.21 -16.37 5.93
C LEU A 87 -5.26 -17.83 5.54
N VAL A 88 -5.94 -18.12 4.45
CA VAL A 88 -6.00 -19.47 3.86
C VAL A 88 -5.04 -19.51 2.68
N ILE A 89 -4.00 -20.32 2.79
CA ILE A 89 -2.97 -20.51 1.77
C ILE A 89 -3.31 -21.83 1.04
N PRO A 90 -3.63 -21.79 -0.27
CA PRO A 90 -3.99 -22.98 -1.00
C PRO A 90 -2.76 -23.86 -1.26
N SER A 91 -3.01 -25.14 -1.56
CA SER A 91 -1.97 -26.06 -2.03
C SER A 91 -1.31 -25.53 -3.30
N GLY A 92 0.02 -25.61 -3.38
CA GLY A 92 0.82 -25.11 -4.48
C GLY A 92 1.05 -23.61 -4.48
N ALA A 93 0.62 -22.87 -3.44
CA ALA A 93 0.92 -21.46 -3.30
C ALA A 93 2.37 -21.19 -2.84
N LEU A 94 2.96 -22.12 -2.10
CA LEU A 94 4.34 -22.08 -1.62
C LEU A 94 5.14 -23.24 -2.20
N ALA A 95 6.37 -22.98 -2.63
CA ALA A 95 7.27 -24.00 -3.17
C ALA A 95 7.96 -24.83 -2.07
N SER A 96 8.08 -24.29 -0.86
CA SER A 96 8.77 -24.90 0.28
C SER A 96 8.10 -24.52 1.60
N ASN A 97 8.56 -25.13 2.69
CA ASN A 97 8.11 -24.74 4.02
C ASN A 97 8.59 -23.34 4.36
N VAL A 98 7.65 -22.46 4.74
CA VAL A 98 7.89 -21.09 5.16
C VAL A 98 7.36 -20.88 6.56
N GLN A 99 8.17 -20.31 7.43
CA GLN A 99 7.72 -19.85 8.74
C GLN A 99 7.02 -18.49 8.55
N ILE A 100 5.71 -18.48 8.72
CA ILE A 100 4.86 -17.31 8.55
C ILE A 100 4.53 -16.74 9.92
N ARG A 101 4.81 -15.45 10.10
CA ARG A 101 4.36 -14.68 11.25
C ARG A 101 3.24 -13.76 10.80
N ALA A 102 2.10 -13.83 11.48
CA ALA A 102 0.96 -12.93 11.31
C ALA A 102 0.80 -12.09 12.58
N GLU A 103 0.60 -10.78 12.42
CA GLU A 103 0.49 -9.82 13.52
C GLU A 103 -0.76 -8.96 13.33
N GLN A 104 -1.71 -9.09 14.27
CA GLN A 104 -2.82 -8.15 14.41
C GLN A 104 -2.28 -6.90 15.09
N MET A 105 -2.36 -5.76 14.41
CA MET A 105 -1.87 -4.50 14.95
C MET A 105 -2.88 -3.88 15.91
N SER A 106 -2.38 -3.30 17.00
CA SER A 106 -3.21 -2.46 17.87
C SER A 106 -3.49 -1.11 17.20
N GLY A 107 -4.59 -0.45 17.55
CA GLY A 107 -4.94 0.88 17.05
C GLY A 107 -6.40 0.97 16.58
N LYS A 108 -6.76 2.15 16.06
CA LYS A 108 -8.13 2.46 15.61
C LYS A 108 -8.44 2.00 14.18
N VAL A 109 -7.50 1.32 13.53
CA VAL A 109 -7.65 0.73 12.20
C VAL A 109 -7.36 -0.75 12.30
N ASN A 110 -8.33 -1.57 11.88
CA ASN A 110 -8.13 -3.00 11.78
C ASN A 110 -7.11 -3.32 10.69
N SER A 111 -5.93 -3.78 11.09
CA SER A 111 -4.85 -4.12 10.18
C SER A 111 -4.07 -5.35 10.63
N VAL A 112 -3.51 -6.06 9.67
CA VAL A 112 -2.68 -7.25 9.84
C VAL A 112 -1.41 -7.12 9.02
N ARG A 113 -0.28 -7.54 9.59
CA ARG A 113 1.00 -7.64 8.90
C ARG A 113 1.44 -9.09 8.80
N PHE A 114 2.00 -9.46 7.68
CA PHE A 114 2.57 -10.79 7.45
C PHE A 114 4.06 -10.71 7.16
N SER A 115 4.80 -11.66 7.72
CA SER A 115 6.24 -11.85 7.46
C SER A 115 6.52 -13.29 7.03
N PRO A 116 7.54 -13.51 6.20
CA PRO A 116 8.54 -12.56 5.68
C PRO A 116 7.92 -11.59 4.66
N GLU A 117 8.21 -10.30 4.81
CA GLU A 117 7.68 -9.27 3.91
C GLU A 117 8.14 -9.52 2.47
N GLY A 118 7.26 -9.23 1.52
CA GLY A 118 7.53 -9.41 0.09
C GLY A 118 7.49 -10.86 -0.40
N LEU A 119 7.20 -11.84 0.46
CA LEU A 119 6.96 -13.22 0.01
C LEU A 119 5.82 -13.24 -1.01
N LYS A 120 6.07 -13.78 -2.19
CA LYS A 120 5.07 -13.93 -3.24
C LYS A 120 4.51 -15.34 -3.28
N PHE A 121 3.23 -15.43 -3.56
CA PHE A 121 2.53 -16.71 -3.76
C PHE A 121 2.47 -17.08 -5.24
N ALA A 122 2.68 -18.35 -5.55
CA ALA A 122 2.44 -18.90 -6.90
C ALA A 122 0.94 -18.96 -7.24
N ARG A 123 0.09 -19.01 -6.21
CA ARG A 123 -1.37 -18.96 -6.30
C ARG A 123 -1.88 -18.06 -5.17
N PRO A 124 -2.84 -17.14 -5.43
CA PRO A 124 -3.32 -16.22 -4.42
C PRO A 124 -3.80 -16.90 -3.15
N ALA A 125 -3.45 -16.36 -2.01
CA ALA A 125 -4.00 -16.74 -0.71
C ALA A 125 -5.24 -15.91 -0.40
N ALA A 126 -6.19 -16.47 0.35
CA ALA A 126 -7.41 -15.76 0.74
C ALA A 126 -7.24 -15.17 2.15
N LEU A 127 -7.23 -13.83 2.22
CA LEU A 127 -7.21 -13.09 3.48
C LEU A 127 -8.63 -12.71 3.87
N THR A 128 -9.08 -13.13 5.05
CA THR A 128 -10.35 -12.72 5.66
C THR A 128 -10.07 -11.85 6.89
N MET A 129 -10.67 -10.67 6.93
CA MET A 129 -10.53 -9.71 8.03
C MET A 129 -11.88 -9.42 8.68
N GLY A 130 -11.96 -9.59 10.01
CA GLY A 130 -13.13 -9.20 10.79
C GLY A 130 -13.14 -7.69 11.05
N TYR A 131 -14.37 -7.12 11.14
CA TYR A 131 -14.57 -5.71 11.50
C TYR A 131 -15.75 -5.49 12.46
N GLN A 132 -15.97 -6.46 13.36
CA GLN A 132 -17.07 -6.42 14.36
C GLN A 132 -16.94 -5.24 15.32
N ASN A 133 -15.70 -4.82 15.59
CA ASN A 133 -15.35 -3.72 16.49
C ASN A 133 -15.33 -2.34 15.80
N CYS A 134 -15.78 -2.25 14.57
CA CYS A 134 -15.69 -1.01 13.79
C CYS A 134 -17.04 -0.26 13.75
N VAL A 135 -16.95 1.04 13.47
CA VAL A 135 -18.14 1.87 13.25
C VAL A 135 -18.98 1.33 12.09
N LEU A 136 -20.29 1.47 12.22
CA LEU A 136 -21.21 1.04 11.18
C LEU A 136 -21.15 2.04 10.01
N VAL A 137 -20.66 1.57 8.87
CA VAL A 137 -20.70 2.27 7.59
C VAL A 137 -21.43 1.38 6.60
N LEU A 138 -22.43 1.90 5.90
CA LEU A 138 -23.26 1.12 4.98
C LEU A 138 -22.58 0.84 3.62
N LEU A 139 -21.43 1.45 3.38
CA LEU A 139 -20.64 1.18 2.18
C LEU A 139 -19.95 -0.19 2.27
N PRO A 140 -19.79 -0.90 1.14
CA PRO A 140 -19.06 -2.18 1.11
C PRO A 140 -17.63 -2.03 1.62
N LYS A 141 -17.21 -2.97 2.48
CA LYS A 141 -15.83 -2.99 2.98
C LYS A 141 -14.89 -3.63 1.97
N ARG A 142 -13.67 -3.14 1.97
CA ARG A 142 -12.58 -3.63 1.12
C ARG A 142 -11.34 -3.88 1.95
N ILE A 143 -10.51 -4.81 1.51
CA ILE A 143 -9.15 -4.97 2.00
C ILE A 143 -8.24 -4.11 1.12
N VAL A 144 -7.41 -3.32 1.75
CA VAL A 144 -6.41 -2.49 1.09
C VAL A 144 -5.01 -2.93 1.47
N TYR A 145 -4.09 -2.90 0.51
CA TYR A 145 -2.67 -3.02 0.75
C TYR A 145 -2.12 -1.66 1.20
N THR A 146 -1.31 -1.64 2.27
CA THR A 146 -0.83 -0.39 2.86
C THR A 146 0.66 -0.43 3.15
N THR A 147 1.25 0.76 3.28
CA THR A 147 2.56 0.92 3.94
C THR A 147 2.44 0.66 5.46
N GLU A 148 3.59 0.60 6.16
CA GLU A 148 3.63 0.55 7.63
C GLU A 148 2.94 1.75 8.29
N LEU A 149 2.87 2.90 7.62
CA LEU A 149 2.18 4.10 8.09
C LEU A 149 0.70 4.17 7.65
N LEU A 150 0.13 3.04 7.20
CA LEU A 150 -1.26 2.92 6.74
C LEU A 150 -1.60 3.83 5.54
N ARG A 151 -0.62 4.19 4.72
CA ARG A 151 -0.91 4.79 3.41
C ARG A 151 -1.39 3.70 2.46
N VAL A 152 -2.56 3.89 1.88
CA VAL A 152 -3.13 2.94 0.91
C VAL A 152 -2.29 2.96 -0.36
N LEU A 153 -1.82 1.79 -0.77
CA LEU A 153 -1.05 1.57 -1.99
C LEU A 153 -1.90 0.91 -3.08
N ASP A 154 -2.82 0.03 -2.69
CA ASP A 154 -3.72 -0.66 -3.61
C ASP A 154 -5.00 -1.11 -2.91
N ILE A 155 -6.07 -1.30 -3.71
CA ILE A 155 -7.38 -1.71 -3.25
C ILE A 155 -7.68 -3.06 -3.87
N LEU A 156 -7.80 -4.06 -3.01
CA LEU A 156 -8.03 -5.42 -3.45
C LEU A 156 -9.49 -5.67 -3.82
N ARG A 157 -9.72 -6.53 -4.81
CA ARG A 157 -11.04 -7.09 -5.07
C ARG A 157 -11.52 -7.83 -3.86
N SER A 158 -12.49 -7.26 -3.15
CA SER A 158 -12.95 -7.79 -1.89
C SER A 158 -14.40 -8.20 -1.95
N GLN A 159 -14.72 -9.24 -1.20
CA GLN A 159 -16.10 -9.68 -0.93
C GLN A 159 -16.44 -9.33 0.51
N ASP A 160 -17.38 -8.43 0.72
CA ASP A 160 -17.89 -8.03 2.02
C ASP A 160 -19.11 -8.89 2.41
N LEU A 161 -19.00 -9.61 3.51
CA LEU A 161 -20.09 -10.32 4.15
C LEU A 161 -20.60 -9.48 5.32
N PHE A 162 -21.37 -8.45 5.00
CA PHE A 162 -21.85 -7.44 5.94
C PHE A 162 -22.53 -8.04 7.19
N GLY A 163 -23.37 -9.07 7.03
CA GLY A 163 -24.03 -9.76 8.13
C GLY A 163 -23.07 -10.46 9.09
N ALA A 164 -21.97 -11.00 8.57
CA ALA A 164 -20.91 -11.62 9.36
C ALA A 164 -19.84 -10.63 9.83
N LYS A 165 -19.90 -9.39 9.34
CA LYS A 165 -18.88 -8.34 9.56
C LYS A 165 -17.47 -8.83 9.25
N THR A 166 -17.31 -9.47 8.09
CA THR A 166 -16.04 -9.96 7.58
C THR A 166 -15.89 -9.57 6.12
N VAL A 167 -14.68 -9.25 5.72
CA VAL A 167 -14.31 -8.98 4.33
C VAL A 167 -13.19 -9.90 3.91
N THR A 168 -13.25 -10.45 2.70
CA THR A 168 -12.27 -11.39 2.16
C THR A 168 -11.74 -10.89 0.82
N ALA A 169 -10.43 -11.01 0.62
CA ALA A 169 -9.77 -10.72 -0.66
C ALA A 169 -8.63 -11.69 -0.95
N PRO A 170 -8.33 -11.96 -2.23
CA PRO A 170 -7.10 -12.63 -2.62
C PRO A 170 -5.90 -11.70 -2.40
N ILE A 171 -4.80 -12.27 -1.90
CA ILE A 171 -3.51 -11.58 -1.78
C ILE A 171 -2.42 -12.40 -2.48
N ASP A 172 -1.52 -11.71 -3.18
CA ASP A 172 -0.46 -12.34 -3.97
C ASP A 172 0.91 -12.28 -3.29
N HIS A 173 1.03 -11.50 -2.25
CA HIS A 173 2.29 -11.33 -1.51
C HIS A 173 2.03 -11.00 -0.04
N PHE A 174 3.08 -11.09 0.79
CA PHE A 174 3.03 -10.65 2.17
C PHE A 174 3.38 -9.17 2.31
N SER A 175 2.56 -8.48 3.09
CA SER A 175 2.72 -7.09 3.46
C SER A 175 1.79 -6.73 4.61
N ARG A 176 1.49 -5.44 4.77
CA ARG A 176 0.46 -4.94 5.67
C ARG A 176 -0.84 -4.69 4.92
N TYR A 177 -1.93 -5.19 5.48
CA TYR A 177 -3.29 -5.03 4.94
C TYR A 177 -4.19 -4.41 5.99
N ALA A 178 -5.18 -3.63 5.53
CA ALA A 178 -6.16 -2.97 6.41
C ALA A 178 -7.56 -3.03 5.82
N VAL A 179 -8.58 -2.78 6.66
CA VAL A 179 -9.98 -2.66 6.23
C VAL A 179 -10.30 -1.21 5.91
N ALA A 180 -10.90 -0.98 4.75
CA ALA A 180 -11.37 0.31 4.23
C ALA A 180 -12.81 0.21 3.70
N TYR A 181 -13.41 1.34 3.26
CA TYR A 181 -14.72 1.40 2.61
C TYR A 181 -14.76 2.39 1.46
#